data_844fe852e95c9669255a9fe9a0b4325d
#
_entry.id   844fe852e95c9669255a9fe9a0b4325d
#
_cell.length_a   1.000
_cell.length_b   1.000
_cell.length_c   1.000
_cell.angle_alpha   90.00
_cell.angle_beta   90.00
_cell.angle_gamma   90.00
#
_symmetry.space_group_name_H-M   'P 1'
#
loop_
_entity.id
_entity.type
_entity.pdbx_description
1 polymer ?
#
loop_
_entity_poly.entity_id
_entity_poly.type
_entity_poly.pdbx_seq_one_letter_code
_entity_poly.pdbx_strand_id
1 'polypeptide(L)'
;MKHQIIVRYSNRADRSLPLTLHLRKCIAAALEAEHVNVPCEINVLVTDDAGIRAINRAMRNIDRETDVLSFPMFQFTPGQFPEDVQEDIDPQTGLLPLGDMAISLERARDQAKRFGNSLRRETGYLTIHS
;
A
#
# COMPACT_ATOMS: atom_id res chain seq x y z
N MET A 1 -8.00 16.86 2.49
CA MET A 1 -8.25 15.89 3.58
C MET A 1 -6.94 15.20 3.93
N LYS A 2 -6.64 15.10 5.22
CA LYS A 2 -5.33 14.63 5.68
C LYS A 2 -5.38 13.16 6.09
N HIS A 3 -4.92 12.27 5.21
CA HIS A 3 -4.76 10.85 5.49
C HIS A 3 -3.43 10.57 6.18
N GLN A 4 -3.37 9.50 6.97
CA GLN A 4 -2.13 9.02 7.56
C GLN A 4 -1.67 7.78 6.82
N ILE A 5 -0.57 7.88 6.11
CA ILE A 5 0.01 6.79 5.35
C ILE A 5 1.35 6.44 5.99
N ILE A 6 1.40 5.29 6.64
CA ILE A 6 2.58 4.84 7.40
C ILE A 6 3.35 3.88 6.52
N VAL A 7 4.59 4.24 6.18
CA VAL A 7 5.46 3.40 5.36
C VAL A 7 6.57 2.85 6.25
N ARG A 8 6.68 1.54 6.30
CA ARG A 8 7.71 0.83 7.07
C ARG A 8 8.54 -0.04 6.14
N TYR A 9 9.77 -0.32 6.55
CA TYR A 9 10.72 -1.13 5.79
C TYR A 9 11.14 -2.32 6.64
N SER A 10 11.05 -3.54 6.08
CA SER A 10 11.50 -4.74 6.78
C SER A 10 13.04 -4.80 6.86
N ASN A 11 13.74 -4.19 5.89
CA ASN A 11 15.18 -4.10 5.87
C ASN A 11 15.61 -2.64 5.95
N ARG A 12 16.38 -2.30 6.99
CA ARG A 12 16.88 -0.93 7.21
C ARG A 12 17.71 -0.39 6.05
N ALA A 13 18.43 -1.26 5.35
CA ALA A 13 19.24 -0.86 4.21
C ALA A 13 18.41 -0.31 3.04
N ASP A 14 17.14 -0.68 2.95
CA ASP A 14 16.24 -0.22 1.88
C ASP A 14 15.51 1.08 2.24
N ARG A 15 15.65 1.54 3.48
CA ARG A 15 14.96 2.74 3.95
C ARG A 15 15.36 3.96 3.12
N SER A 16 14.36 4.61 2.55
CA SER A 16 14.56 5.73 1.64
C SER A 16 13.46 6.78 1.85
N LEU A 17 13.85 8.00 2.21
CA LEU A 17 12.90 9.09 2.35
C LEU A 17 12.26 9.46 1.01
N PRO A 18 13.01 9.58 -0.10
CA PRO A 18 12.37 9.84 -1.40
C PRO A 18 11.34 8.78 -1.79
N LEU A 19 11.62 7.50 -1.56
CA LEU A 19 10.67 6.43 -1.84
C LEU A 19 9.44 6.53 -0.93
N THR A 20 9.64 6.78 0.36
CA THR A 20 8.54 6.96 1.33
C THR A 20 7.61 8.08 0.89
N LEU A 21 8.14 9.24 0.53
CA LEU A 21 7.35 10.37 0.08
C LEU A 21 6.63 10.09 -1.23
N HIS A 22 7.28 9.37 -2.13
CA HIS A 22 6.67 8.97 -3.40
C HIS A 22 5.48 8.02 -3.19
N LEU A 23 5.63 7.02 -2.34
CA LEU A 23 4.55 6.08 -2.03
C LEU A 23 3.36 6.78 -1.37
N ARG A 24 3.63 7.68 -0.42
CA ARG A 24 2.59 8.49 0.22
C ARG A 24 1.82 9.33 -0.79
N LYS A 25 2.54 9.95 -1.72
CA LYS A 25 1.93 10.78 -2.76
C LYS A 25 1.03 9.94 -3.69
N CYS A 26 1.50 8.77 -4.11
CA CYS A 26 0.72 7.89 -4.97
C CYS A 26 -0.54 7.39 -4.29
N ILE A 27 -0.46 7.00 -3.02
CA ILE A 27 -1.61 6.52 -2.26
C ILE A 27 -2.61 7.64 -2.02
N ALA A 28 -2.14 8.83 -1.66
CA ALA A 28 -3.01 9.98 -1.47
C ALA A 28 -3.76 10.34 -2.76
N ALA A 29 -3.08 10.28 -3.91
CA ALA A 29 -3.70 10.51 -5.21
C ALA A 29 -4.76 9.46 -5.54
N ALA A 30 -4.49 8.20 -5.21
CA ALA A 30 -5.44 7.10 -5.43
C ALA A 30 -6.70 7.28 -4.56
N LEU A 31 -6.54 7.67 -3.31
CA LEU A 31 -7.65 7.93 -2.40
C LEU A 31 -8.51 9.09 -2.91
N GLU A 32 -7.89 10.14 -3.42
CA GLU A 32 -8.61 11.26 -4.01
C GLU A 32 -9.39 10.84 -5.26
N ALA A 33 -8.78 10.04 -6.12
CA ALA A 33 -9.42 9.53 -7.34
C ALA A 33 -10.65 8.64 -7.02
N GLU A 34 -10.62 7.93 -5.90
CA GLU A 34 -11.74 7.08 -5.46
C GLU A 34 -12.76 7.84 -4.61
N HIS A 35 -12.67 9.15 -4.52
CA HIS A 35 -13.61 10.02 -3.80
C HIS A 35 -13.74 9.69 -2.32
N VAL A 36 -12.64 9.31 -1.69
CA VAL A 36 -12.60 9.04 -0.24
C VAL A 36 -12.80 10.35 0.51
N ASN A 37 -13.86 10.42 1.31
CA ASN A 37 -14.31 11.66 1.97
C ASN A 37 -14.09 11.67 3.48
N VAL A 38 -13.34 10.72 4.02
CA VAL A 38 -12.95 10.69 5.44
C VAL A 38 -11.44 10.50 5.55
N PRO A 39 -10.80 11.02 6.62
CA PRO A 39 -9.38 10.76 6.85
C PRO A 39 -9.15 9.27 7.12
N CYS A 40 -8.20 8.67 6.42
CA CYS A 40 -7.93 7.24 6.48
C CYS A 40 -6.52 6.97 6.98
N GLU A 41 -6.34 5.78 7.56
CA GLU A 41 -5.04 5.22 7.91
C GLU A 41 -4.74 4.04 7.01
N ILE A 42 -3.56 4.06 6.38
CA ILE A 42 -3.07 2.98 5.53
C ILE A 42 -1.66 2.64 5.96
N ASN A 43 -1.39 1.36 6.14
CA ASN A 43 -0.06 0.86 6.49
C ASN A 43 0.57 0.21 5.26
N VAL A 44 1.79 0.62 4.92
CA VAL A 44 2.55 0.06 3.80
C VAL A 44 3.83 -0.53 4.35
N LEU A 45 4.07 -1.80 4.06
CA LEU A 45 5.33 -2.46 4.35
C LEU A 45 6.11 -2.63 3.05
N VAL A 46 7.31 -2.05 3.00
CA VAL A 46 8.26 -2.28 1.91
C VAL A 46 9.19 -3.40 2.35
N THR A 47 9.13 -4.50 1.64
CA THR A 47 9.88 -5.72 1.98
C THR A 47 10.57 -6.28 0.74
N ASP A 48 11.08 -7.50 0.83
CA ASP A 48 11.72 -8.22 -0.27
C ASP A 48 10.88 -9.45 -0.68
N ASP A 49 11.37 -10.22 -1.65
CA ASP A 49 10.67 -11.42 -2.13
C ASP A 49 10.46 -12.43 -1.00
N ALA A 50 11.45 -12.64 -0.15
CA ALA A 50 11.33 -13.57 0.98
C ALA A 50 10.27 -13.09 1.98
N GLY A 51 10.27 -11.79 2.28
CA GLY A 51 9.32 -11.18 3.21
C GLY A 51 7.89 -11.26 2.70
N ILE A 52 7.65 -10.91 1.43
CA ILE A 52 6.31 -10.93 0.85
C ILE A 52 5.80 -12.37 0.67
N ARG A 53 6.69 -13.31 0.37
CA ARG A 53 6.35 -14.73 0.32
C ARG A 53 5.88 -15.24 1.69
N ALA A 54 6.56 -14.84 2.77
CA ALA A 54 6.18 -15.21 4.12
C ALA A 54 4.80 -14.66 4.49
N ILE A 55 4.50 -13.42 4.12
CA ILE A 55 3.20 -12.80 4.35
C ILE A 55 2.13 -13.52 3.54
N ASN A 56 2.39 -13.80 2.28
CA ASN A 56 1.45 -14.49 1.40
C ASN A 56 1.11 -15.89 1.92
N ARG A 57 2.11 -16.61 2.40
CA ARG A 57 1.93 -17.92 3.03
C ARG A 57 1.11 -17.84 4.32
N ALA A 58 1.42 -16.89 5.19
CA ALA A 58 0.74 -16.74 6.48
C ALA A 58 -0.70 -16.28 6.34
N MET A 59 -0.96 -15.33 5.42
CA MET A 59 -2.26 -14.66 5.32
C MET A 59 -3.19 -15.29 4.28
N ARG A 60 -2.63 -15.88 3.22
CA ARG A 60 -3.41 -16.43 2.10
C ARG A 60 -3.16 -17.92 1.84
N ASN A 61 -2.26 -18.53 2.61
CA ASN A 61 -1.83 -19.92 2.44
C ASN A 61 -1.26 -20.20 1.04
N ILE A 62 -0.61 -19.21 0.45
CA ILE A 62 0.07 -19.31 -0.85
C ILE A 62 1.56 -19.11 -0.61
N ASP A 63 2.35 -20.17 -0.84
CA ASP A 63 3.79 -20.15 -0.60
C ASP A 63 4.54 -19.70 -1.86
N ARG A 64 4.43 -18.41 -2.18
CA ARG A 64 5.04 -17.83 -3.37
C ARG A 64 5.23 -16.32 -3.20
N GLU A 65 6.30 -15.78 -3.79
CA GLU A 65 6.50 -14.34 -3.86
C GLU A 65 5.53 -13.70 -4.87
N THR A 66 5.25 -12.43 -4.65
CA THR A 66 4.46 -11.60 -5.55
C THR A 66 5.00 -10.17 -5.51
N ASP A 67 4.46 -9.27 -6.32
CA ASP A 67 4.89 -7.87 -6.33
C ASP A 67 4.23 -7.05 -5.23
N VAL A 68 2.93 -7.21 -5.04
CA VAL A 68 2.16 -6.44 -4.07
C VAL A 68 1.04 -7.30 -3.48
N LEU A 69 0.78 -7.09 -2.18
CA LEU A 69 -0.36 -7.67 -1.47
C LEU A 69 -1.15 -6.56 -0.81
N SER A 70 -2.47 -6.63 -0.91
CA SER A 70 -3.37 -5.70 -0.24
C SER A 70 -4.33 -6.48 0.66
N PHE A 71 -4.56 -5.94 1.86
CA PHE A 71 -5.47 -6.49 2.85
C PHE A 71 -6.47 -5.41 3.25
N PRO A 72 -7.49 -5.13 2.41
CA PRO A 72 -8.47 -4.09 2.71
C PRO A 72 -9.37 -4.51 3.87
N MET A 73 -9.73 -3.53 4.69
CA MET A 73 -10.66 -3.73 5.80
C MET A 73 -12.12 -3.70 5.35
N PHE A 74 -12.38 -3.23 4.13
CA PHE A 74 -13.73 -3.08 3.56
C PHE A 74 -13.75 -3.59 2.14
N GLN A 75 -14.95 -3.95 1.66
CA GLN A 75 -15.16 -4.22 0.26
C GLN A 75 -15.51 -2.92 -0.45
N PHE A 76 -14.82 -2.64 -1.53
CA PHE A 76 -15.00 -1.42 -2.30
C PHE A 76 -15.55 -1.71 -3.69
N THR A 77 -16.52 -0.91 -4.12
CA THR A 77 -16.92 -0.82 -5.51
C THR A 77 -16.09 0.28 -6.16
N PRO A 78 -15.45 0.04 -7.32
CA PRO A 78 -14.65 1.08 -7.99
C PRO A 78 -15.43 2.37 -8.18
N GLY A 79 -14.81 3.50 -7.80
CA GLY A 79 -15.44 4.82 -7.90
C GLY A 79 -16.46 5.14 -6.82
N GLN A 80 -16.74 4.21 -5.91
CA GLN A 80 -17.69 4.40 -4.81
C GLN A 80 -17.05 4.11 -3.47
N PHE A 81 -17.14 5.04 -2.56
CA PHE A 81 -16.68 4.85 -1.18
C PHE A 81 -17.91 4.51 -0.30
N PRO A 82 -17.79 3.52 0.62
CA PRO A 82 -18.90 3.16 1.51
C PRO A 82 -19.40 4.37 2.31
N GLU A 83 -20.72 4.55 2.38
CA GLU A 83 -21.31 5.71 3.06
C GLU A 83 -21.31 5.57 4.57
N ASP A 84 -21.47 4.36 5.09
CA ASP A 84 -21.65 4.10 6.51
C ASP A 84 -20.36 3.56 7.15
N VAL A 85 -19.40 4.46 7.34
CA VAL A 85 -18.10 4.11 7.93
C VAL A 85 -17.84 4.79 9.26
N GLN A 86 -18.80 5.59 9.76
CA GLN A 86 -18.60 6.38 10.96
C GLN A 86 -18.31 5.53 12.21
N GLU A 87 -18.93 4.37 12.31
CA GLU A 87 -18.72 3.45 13.43
C GLU A 87 -17.34 2.82 13.41
N ASP A 88 -16.70 2.76 12.24
CA ASP A 88 -15.40 2.12 12.04
C ASP A 88 -14.23 3.08 12.24
N ILE A 89 -14.52 4.38 12.41
CA ILE A 89 -13.50 5.38 12.69
C ILE A 89 -12.96 5.18 14.11
N ASP A 90 -11.61 5.10 14.23
CA ASP A 90 -10.95 4.99 15.52
C ASP A 90 -11.17 6.28 16.31
N PRO A 91 -11.84 6.24 17.48
CA PRO A 91 -12.10 7.44 18.27
C PRO A 91 -10.84 8.10 18.82
N GLN A 92 -9.73 7.36 18.95
CA GLN A 92 -8.48 7.91 19.44
C GLN A 92 -7.72 8.70 18.39
N THR A 93 -7.78 8.28 17.13
CA THR A 93 -7.03 8.92 16.04
C THR A 93 -7.91 9.78 15.15
N GLY A 94 -9.22 9.53 15.12
CA GLY A 94 -10.15 10.15 14.18
C GLY A 94 -9.98 9.62 12.75
N LEU A 95 -9.26 8.51 12.57
CA LEU A 95 -8.94 7.94 11.27
C LEU A 95 -9.71 6.65 11.04
N LEU A 96 -10.09 6.42 9.79
CA LEU A 96 -10.67 5.16 9.35
C LEU A 96 -9.54 4.20 8.96
N PRO A 97 -9.36 3.06 9.66
CA PRO A 97 -8.40 2.04 9.25
C PRO A 97 -8.84 1.43 7.92
N LEU A 98 -8.16 1.78 6.84
CA LEU A 98 -8.59 1.37 5.50
C LEU A 98 -8.00 0.02 5.10
N GLY A 99 -6.77 -0.26 5.51
CA GLY A 99 -6.13 -1.52 5.20
C GLY A 99 -4.62 -1.47 5.25
N ASP A 100 -4.03 -2.61 4.95
CA ASP A 100 -2.59 -2.80 4.92
C ASP A 100 -2.16 -3.22 3.52
N MET A 101 -0.93 -2.87 3.15
CA MET A 101 -0.33 -3.20 1.88
C MET A 101 1.12 -3.64 2.10
N ALA A 102 1.57 -4.62 1.35
CA ALA A 102 2.98 -5.02 1.31
C ALA A 102 3.48 -4.97 -0.13
N ILE A 103 4.67 -4.42 -0.34
CA ILE A 103 5.30 -4.29 -1.66
C ILE A 103 6.68 -4.93 -1.60
N SER A 104 6.99 -5.80 -2.58
CA SER A 104 8.35 -6.32 -2.74
C SER A 104 9.18 -5.33 -3.54
N LEU A 105 10.17 -4.72 -2.87
CA LEU A 105 11.09 -3.80 -3.53
C LEU A 105 11.99 -4.51 -4.53
N GLU A 106 12.40 -5.75 -4.24
CA GLU A 106 13.14 -6.57 -5.20
C GLU A 106 12.36 -6.78 -6.48
N ARG A 107 11.09 -7.14 -6.36
CA ARG A 107 10.22 -7.36 -7.52
C ARG A 107 9.98 -6.08 -8.28
N ALA A 108 9.78 -4.95 -7.58
CA ALA A 108 9.62 -3.64 -8.20
C ALA A 108 10.88 -3.24 -9.00
N ARG A 109 12.07 -3.47 -8.44
CA ARG A 109 13.33 -3.20 -9.13
C ARG A 109 13.52 -4.09 -10.35
N ASP A 110 13.19 -5.38 -10.23
CA ASP A 110 13.28 -6.34 -11.33
C ASP A 110 12.35 -5.96 -12.47
N GLN A 111 11.11 -5.63 -12.17
CA GLN A 111 10.11 -5.21 -13.16
C GLN A 111 10.50 -3.89 -13.81
N ALA A 112 11.02 -2.93 -13.06
CA ALA A 112 11.48 -1.65 -13.59
C ALA A 112 12.60 -1.87 -14.61
N LYS A 113 13.56 -2.73 -14.28
CA LYS A 113 14.68 -3.07 -15.17
C LYS A 113 14.21 -3.82 -16.42
N ARG A 114 13.29 -4.78 -16.24
CA ARG A 114 12.75 -5.64 -17.31
C ARG A 114 11.97 -4.84 -18.33
N PHE A 115 11.16 -3.86 -17.87
CA PHE A 115 10.30 -3.07 -18.74
C PHE A 115 10.86 -1.69 -19.08
N GLY A 116 12.10 -1.41 -18.70
CA GLY A 116 12.75 -0.13 -18.99
C GLY A 116 12.17 1.06 -18.25
N ASN A 117 11.46 0.82 -17.14
CA ASN A 117 10.89 1.86 -16.31
C ASN A 117 11.85 2.27 -15.19
N SER A 118 11.65 3.45 -14.61
CA SER A 118 12.33 3.82 -13.39
C SER A 118 11.72 3.07 -12.20
N LEU A 119 12.50 2.87 -11.13
CA LEU A 119 11.99 2.28 -9.89
C LEU A 119 10.83 3.11 -9.33
N ARG A 120 10.94 4.42 -9.41
CA ARG A 120 9.89 5.34 -8.96
C ARG A 120 8.58 5.10 -9.70
N ARG A 121 8.64 4.93 -11.02
CA ARG A 121 7.45 4.68 -11.84
C ARG A 121 6.84 3.32 -11.52
N GLU A 122 7.66 2.28 -11.35
CA GLU A 122 7.19 0.93 -11.06
C GLU A 122 6.53 0.84 -9.69
N THR A 123 7.15 1.42 -8.65
CA THR A 123 6.56 1.44 -7.30
C THR A 123 5.25 2.23 -7.29
N GLY A 124 5.18 3.32 -8.02
CA GLY A 124 3.94 4.09 -8.19
C GLY A 124 2.83 3.27 -8.83
N TYR A 125 3.16 2.55 -9.91
CA TYR A 125 2.23 1.67 -10.60
C TYR A 125 1.69 0.57 -9.69
N LEU A 126 2.57 -0.13 -8.96
CA LEU A 126 2.17 -1.19 -8.05
C LEU A 126 1.28 -0.66 -6.92
N THR A 127 1.60 0.51 -6.40
CA THR A 127 0.81 1.15 -5.35
C THR A 127 -0.61 1.46 -5.82
N ILE A 128 -0.76 2.01 -7.02
CA ILE A 128 -2.07 2.35 -7.58
C ILE A 128 -2.84 1.09 -7.97
N HIS A 129 -2.14 0.08 -8.49
CA HIS A 129 -2.75 -1.18 -8.92
C HIS A 129 -3.32 -1.98 -7.74
N SER A 130 -2.73 -1.86 -6.58
CA SER A 130 -3.27 -2.50 -5.40
C SER A 130 -4.41 -1.67 -4.80
#